data_93ee507d716a154714761d5c5e85f58e
#
_entry.id   93ee507d716a154714761d5c5e85f58e
#
_cell.length_a   1.000
_cell.length_b   1.000
_cell.length_c   1.000
_cell.angle_alpha   90.00
_cell.angle_beta   90.00
_cell.angle_gamma   90.00
#
_symmetry.space_group_name_H-M   'P 1'
#
loop_
_entity.id
_entity.type
_entity.pdbx_description
1 polymer ?
#
loop_
_entity_poly.entity_id
_entity_poly.type
_entity_poly.pdbx_seq_one_letter_code
_entity_poly.pdbx_strand_id
1 'polypeptide(L)'
;MSFTCEVERPDVVVRIAPVVGVDVGARSMAVLSSGKAVPAPKQLSRYARRMDRLQKECSRRQGPAKGRQPSRRWRQSKDRLARTHAKVANARADSLHKLTTSLARTYGTVVVEDLNVFGLTAFG
;
A
#
# COMPACT_ATOMS: atom_id res chain seq x y z
N MET A 1 -18.14 16.94 8.80
CA MET A 1 -19.49 16.37 8.67
C MET A 1 -19.34 14.90 8.31
N SER A 2 -19.75 13.98 9.14
CA SER A 2 -19.77 12.55 8.83
C SER A 2 -21.20 12.13 8.55
N PHE A 3 -21.43 11.37 7.48
CA PHE A 3 -22.72 10.81 7.16
C PHE A 3 -22.69 9.32 7.49
N THR A 4 -23.62 8.86 8.33
CA THR A 4 -23.85 7.44 8.59
C THR A 4 -25.01 7.00 7.70
N CYS A 5 -24.80 6.01 6.87
CA CYS A 5 -25.82 5.40 6.04
C CYS A 5 -26.03 3.97 6.53
N GLU A 6 -27.26 3.62 6.84
CA GLU A 6 -27.65 2.26 7.17
C GLU A 6 -27.85 1.49 5.86
N VAL A 7 -27.04 0.47 5.64
CA VAL A 7 -27.11 -0.37 4.44
C VAL A 7 -27.52 -1.77 4.86
N GLU A 8 -28.72 -2.17 4.48
CA GLU A 8 -29.13 -3.57 4.57
C GLU A 8 -28.23 -4.42 3.68
N ARG A 9 -27.45 -5.31 4.29
CA ARG A 9 -26.71 -6.33 3.54
C ARG A 9 -27.65 -7.50 3.32
N PRO A 10 -27.88 -7.91 2.06
CA PRO A 10 -28.61 -9.16 1.82
C PRO A 10 -27.87 -10.30 2.51
N ASP A 11 -28.62 -11.22 3.10
CA ASP A 11 -28.08 -12.40 3.75
C ASP A 11 -27.08 -13.10 2.83
N VAL A 12 -25.91 -13.45 3.41
CA VAL A 12 -24.85 -14.13 2.69
C VAL A 12 -25.38 -15.49 2.25
N VAL A 13 -25.80 -15.59 0.99
CA VAL A 13 -26.06 -16.87 0.39
C VAL A 13 -24.75 -17.63 0.45
N VAL A 14 -24.67 -18.66 1.29
CA VAL A 14 -23.52 -19.57 1.39
C VAL A 14 -23.40 -20.28 0.04
N ARG A 15 -22.71 -19.65 -0.88
CA ARG A 15 -22.31 -20.32 -2.12
C ARG A 15 -21.21 -21.31 -1.74
N ILE A 16 -21.33 -22.55 -2.19
CA ILE A 16 -20.23 -23.52 -2.21
C ILE A 16 -19.20 -22.97 -3.21
N ALA A 17 -18.42 -22.00 -2.76
CA ALA A 17 -17.42 -21.33 -3.57
C ALA A 17 -16.03 -21.87 -3.16
N PRO A 18 -15.08 -21.98 -4.09
CA PRO A 18 -13.77 -22.57 -3.83
C PRO A 18 -13.01 -21.79 -2.75
N VAL A 19 -12.16 -22.51 -2.01
CA VAL A 19 -11.23 -21.95 -1.03
C VAL A 19 -9.95 -21.56 -1.75
N VAL A 20 -9.34 -20.44 -1.37
CA VAL A 20 -8.03 -20.01 -1.89
C VAL A 20 -7.10 -19.62 -0.76
N GLY A 21 -5.86 -20.11 -0.82
CA GLY A 21 -4.74 -19.61 -0.03
C GLY A 21 -4.07 -18.43 -0.74
N VAL A 22 -3.69 -17.40 0.01
CA VAL A 22 -3.03 -16.20 -0.49
C VAL A 22 -1.75 -15.97 0.31
N ASP A 23 -0.62 -16.12 -0.35
CA ASP A 23 0.70 -15.74 0.17
C ASP A 23 1.03 -14.32 -0.27
N VAL A 24 1.35 -13.43 0.68
CA VAL A 24 1.70 -12.03 0.44
C VAL A 24 3.22 -11.90 0.39
N GLY A 25 3.76 -11.60 -0.79
CA GLY A 25 5.20 -11.60 -1.02
C GLY A 25 5.80 -10.23 -1.32
N ALA A 26 7.13 -10.14 -1.22
CA ALA A 26 7.88 -8.91 -1.53
C ALA A 26 8.07 -8.70 -3.05
N ARG A 27 8.14 -9.75 -3.84
CA ARG A 27 8.35 -9.69 -5.32
C ARG A 27 7.05 -9.53 -6.09
N SER A 28 6.00 -10.18 -5.62
CA SER A 28 4.63 -10.08 -6.13
C SER A 28 3.75 -9.58 -5.00
N MET A 29 2.65 -8.92 -5.34
CA MET A 29 1.71 -8.44 -4.33
C MET A 29 1.05 -9.61 -3.59
N ALA A 30 0.74 -10.68 -4.31
CA ALA A 30 0.24 -11.92 -3.76
C ALA A 30 0.48 -13.10 -4.71
N VAL A 31 0.58 -14.31 -4.16
CA VAL A 31 0.56 -15.57 -4.91
C VAL A 31 -0.61 -16.40 -4.38
N LEU A 32 -1.47 -16.84 -5.29
CA LEU A 32 -2.63 -17.66 -4.94
C LEU A 32 -2.23 -19.14 -4.93
N SER A 33 -2.90 -19.96 -4.12
CA SER A 33 -2.71 -21.42 -4.09
C SER A 33 -2.98 -22.09 -5.45
N SER A 34 -3.71 -21.42 -6.34
CA SER A 34 -3.88 -21.83 -7.74
C SER A 34 -2.64 -21.63 -8.63
N GLY A 35 -1.53 -21.12 -8.10
CA GLY A 35 -0.32 -20.77 -8.83
C GLY A 35 -0.34 -19.41 -9.51
N LYS A 36 -1.45 -18.67 -9.43
CA LYS A 36 -1.58 -17.34 -10.03
C LYS A 36 -0.83 -16.30 -9.20
N ALA A 37 0.20 -15.69 -9.77
CA ALA A 37 0.89 -14.55 -9.17
C ALA A 37 0.20 -13.23 -9.55
N VAL A 38 -0.04 -12.38 -8.56
CA VAL A 38 -0.55 -11.02 -8.73
C VAL A 38 0.64 -10.06 -8.66
N PRO A 39 1.02 -9.42 -9.77
CA PRO A 39 2.20 -8.56 -9.79
C PRO A 39 1.98 -7.28 -8.97
N ALA A 40 3.06 -6.76 -8.39
CA ALA A 40 3.03 -5.44 -7.78
C ALA A 40 2.77 -4.36 -8.84
N PRO A 41 2.04 -3.29 -8.51
CA PRO A 41 1.75 -2.22 -9.47
C PRO A 41 3.02 -1.57 -10.00
N LYS A 42 3.16 -1.49 -11.33
CA LYS A 42 4.33 -0.87 -12.00
C LYS A 42 4.57 0.59 -11.58
N GLN A 43 3.51 1.28 -11.16
CA GLN A 43 3.61 2.67 -10.70
C GLN A 43 4.46 2.79 -9.42
N LEU A 44 4.51 1.76 -8.56
CA LEU A 44 5.27 1.80 -7.30
C LEU A 44 6.76 1.99 -7.54
N SER A 45 7.34 1.32 -8.53
CA SER A 45 8.77 1.48 -8.87
C SER A 45 9.10 2.88 -9.38
N ARG A 46 8.16 3.50 -10.14
CA ARG A 46 8.31 4.88 -10.61
C ARG A 46 8.26 5.88 -9.47
N TYR A 47 7.35 5.67 -8.51
CA TYR A 47 7.27 6.50 -7.32
C TYR A 47 8.47 6.32 -6.39
N ALA A 48 8.99 5.12 -6.22
CA ALA A 48 10.19 4.85 -5.41
C ALA A 48 11.38 5.69 -5.92
N ARG A 49 11.69 5.65 -7.22
CA ARG A 49 12.77 6.47 -7.81
C ARG A 49 12.57 7.98 -7.60
N ARG A 50 11.32 8.43 -7.65
CA ARG A 50 10.98 9.83 -7.39
C ARG A 50 11.19 10.20 -5.92
N MET A 51 10.81 9.32 -5.01
CA MET A 51 11.00 9.50 -3.56
C MET A 51 12.48 9.60 -3.22
N ASP A 52 13.32 8.69 -3.72
CA ASP A 52 14.78 8.70 -3.51
C ASP A 52 15.39 10.03 -3.97
N ARG A 53 14.98 10.52 -5.15
CA ARG A 53 15.45 11.81 -5.66
C ARG A 53 15.04 12.96 -4.75
N LEU A 54 13.77 13.02 -4.35
CA LEU A 54 13.26 14.07 -3.47
C LEU A 54 13.87 14.00 -2.06
N GLN A 55 14.15 12.81 -1.55
CA GLN A 55 14.79 12.60 -0.27
C GLN A 55 16.24 13.11 -0.29
N LYS A 56 17.00 12.78 -1.34
CA LYS A 56 18.34 13.35 -1.58
C LYS A 56 18.30 14.88 -1.75
N GLU A 57 17.25 15.41 -2.38
CA GLU A 57 17.06 16.85 -2.52
C GLU A 57 16.76 17.53 -1.17
N CYS A 58 15.95 16.92 -0.32
CA CYS A 58 15.67 17.40 1.04
C CYS A 58 16.93 17.38 1.93
N SER A 59 17.74 16.31 1.87
CA SER A 59 18.94 16.19 2.71
C SER A 59 20.05 17.19 2.34
N ARG A 60 20.11 17.61 1.07
CA ARG A 60 21.07 18.64 0.61
C ARG A 60 20.65 20.07 0.93
N ARG A 61 19.40 20.29 1.34
CA ARG A 61 18.84 21.61 1.61
C ARG A 61 18.83 21.86 3.11
N GLN A 62 18.87 23.13 3.46
CA GLN A 62 18.81 23.53 4.86
C GLN A 62 17.44 23.21 5.47
N GLY A 63 17.41 22.16 6.29
CA GLY A 63 16.26 21.73 7.08
C GLY A 63 16.13 22.49 8.41
N PRO A 64 15.19 22.06 9.27
CA PRO A 64 15.03 22.63 10.60
C PRO A 64 16.27 22.31 11.46
N ALA A 65 16.73 23.31 12.24
CA ALA A 65 17.78 23.16 13.23
C ALA A 65 17.43 24.01 14.45
N LYS A 66 18.09 23.76 15.60
CA LYS A 66 17.85 24.52 16.83
C LYS A 66 18.04 26.03 16.57
N GLY A 67 17.02 26.83 16.82
CA GLY A 67 17.02 28.27 16.59
C GLY A 67 16.99 28.72 15.12
N ARG A 68 16.82 27.83 14.15
CA ARG A 68 16.88 28.16 12.74
C ARG A 68 15.67 27.62 11.98
N GLN A 69 14.99 28.49 11.26
CA GLN A 69 13.88 28.13 10.40
C GLN A 69 14.36 27.38 9.14
N PRO A 70 13.63 26.35 8.68
CA PRO A 70 13.97 25.66 7.45
C PRO A 70 13.81 26.58 6.23
N SER A 71 14.69 26.42 5.24
CA SER A 71 14.65 27.21 4.02
C SER A 71 13.34 26.97 3.22
N ARG A 72 12.91 27.99 2.48
CA ARG A 72 11.74 27.87 1.60
C ARG A 72 11.90 26.69 0.62
N ARG A 73 13.09 26.50 0.05
CA ARG A 73 13.40 25.40 -0.86
C ARG A 73 13.29 24.05 -0.19
N TRP A 74 13.70 23.91 1.07
CA TRP A 74 13.53 22.69 1.83
C TRP A 74 12.05 22.37 2.04
N ARG A 75 11.25 23.35 2.48
CA ARG A 75 9.79 23.18 2.66
C ARG A 75 9.11 22.71 1.39
N GLN A 76 9.41 23.32 0.24
CA GLN A 76 8.86 22.90 -1.05
C GLN A 76 9.24 21.45 -1.41
N SER A 77 10.49 21.02 -1.13
CA SER A 77 10.89 19.63 -1.38
C SER A 77 10.20 18.67 -0.45
N LYS A 78 10.05 19.05 0.82
CA LYS A 78 9.32 18.27 1.81
C LYS A 78 7.85 18.07 1.41
N ASP A 79 7.20 19.11 0.94
CA ASP A 79 5.82 19.03 0.43
C ASP A 79 5.69 18.11 -0.79
N ARG A 80 6.64 18.20 -1.73
CA ARG A 80 6.68 17.31 -2.90
C ARG A 80 6.90 15.86 -2.49
N LEU A 81 7.77 15.63 -1.51
CA LEU A 81 8.01 14.31 -0.94
C LEU A 81 6.75 13.75 -0.28
N ALA A 82 6.10 14.54 0.59
CA ALA A 82 4.86 14.15 1.26
C ALA A 82 3.75 13.80 0.25
N ARG A 83 3.56 14.61 -0.79
CA ARG A 83 2.59 14.29 -1.87
C ARG A 83 2.96 13.02 -2.62
N THR A 84 4.24 12.71 -2.78
CA THR A 84 4.67 11.48 -3.44
C THR A 84 4.40 10.27 -2.56
N HIS A 85 4.66 10.38 -1.24
CA HIS A 85 4.27 9.34 -0.27
C HIS A 85 2.76 9.07 -0.29
N ALA A 86 1.93 10.11 -0.29
CA ALA A 86 0.48 9.95 -0.40
C ALA A 86 0.06 9.21 -1.69
N LYS A 87 0.69 9.53 -2.83
CA LYS A 87 0.43 8.82 -4.09
C LYS A 87 0.83 7.33 -4.02
N VAL A 88 1.93 7.00 -3.36
CA VAL A 88 2.34 5.60 -3.13
C VAL A 88 1.32 4.88 -2.26
N ALA A 89 0.91 5.49 -1.15
CA ALA A 89 -0.09 4.91 -0.24
C ALA A 89 -1.41 4.66 -0.98
N ASN A 90 -1.90 5.64 -1.74
CA ASN A 90 -3.14 5.52 -2.50
C ASN A 90 -3.04 4.43 -3.59
N ALA A 91 -1.91 4.34 -4.30
CA ALA A 91 -1.71 3.31 -5.33
C ALA A 91 -1.66 1.90 -4.72
N ARG A 92 -1.08 1.73 -3.53
CA ARG A 92 -1.10 0.47 -2.79
C ARG A 92 -2.51 0.12 -2.34
N ALA A 93 -3.22 1.07 -1.72
CA ALA A 93 -4.58 0.87 -1.26
C ALA A 93 -5.54 0.50 -2.40
N ASP A 94 -5.47 1.19 -3.55
CA ASP A 94 -6.27 0.88 -4.74
C ASP A 94 -5.98 -0.53 -5.26
N SER A 95 -4.71 -0.92 -5.33
CA SER A 95 -4.33 -2.24 -5.81
C SER A 95 -4.77 -3.36 -4.87
N LEU A 96 -4.63 -3.16 -3.55
CA LEU A 96 -5.12 -4.09 -2.54
C LEU A 96 -6.63 -4.19 -2.58
N HIS A 97 -7.34 -3.07 -2.71
CA HIS A 97 -8.80 -3.06 -2.81
C HIS A 97 -9.29 -3.83 -4.05
N LYS A 98 -8.64 -3.66 -5.18
CA LYS A 98 -8.95 -4.42 -6.41
C LYS A 98 -8.71 -5.93 -6.23
N LEU A 99 -7.60 -6.30 -5.60
CA LEU A 99 -7.28 -7.69 -5.30
C LEU A 99 -8.31 -8.30 -4.36
N THR A 100 -8.55 -7.68 -3.20
CA THR A 100 -9.50 -8.19 -2.20
C THR A 100 -10.91 -8.29 -2.74
N THR A 101 -11.35 -7.30 -3.52
CA THR A 101 -12.66 -7.33 -4.20
C THR A 101 -12.75 -8.50 -5.20
N SER A 102 -11.69 -8.73 -5.98
CA SER A 102 -11.63 -9.84 -6.91
C SER A 102 -11.68 -11.20 -6.20
N LEU A 103 -10.92 -11.34 -5.11
CA LEU A 103 -10.91 -12.56 -4.29
C LEU A 103 -12.29 -12.81 -3.66
N ALA A 104 -12.90 -11.80 -3.05
CA ALA A 104 -14.20 -11.92 -2.41
C ALA A 104 -15.34 -12.25 -3.39
N ARG A 105 -15.21 -11.84 -4.65
CA ARG A 105 -16.19 -12.20 -5.71
C ARG A 105 -16.02 -13.61 -6.26
N THR A 106 -14.80 -14.14 -6.20
CA THR A 106 -14.45 -15.40 -6.85
C THR A 106 -14.47 -16.57 -5.87
N TYR A 107 -14.08 -16.34 -4.62
CA TYR A 107 -13.87 -17.38 -3.61
C TYR A 107 -14.80 -17.19 -2.42
N GLY A 108 -15.27 -18.31 -1.84
CA GLY A 108 -16.11 -18.30 -0.63
C GLY A 108 -15.28 -18.15 0.63
N THR A 109 -14.05 -18.68 0.62
CA THR A 109 -13.12 -18.61 1.74
C THR A 109 -11.73 -18.20 1.25
N VAL A 110 -11.15 -17.21 1.88
CA VAL A 110 -9.78 -16.75 1.60
C VAL A 110 -8.94 -16.96 2.85
N VAL A 111 -7.90 -17.79 2.72
CA VAL A 111 -6.94 -18.07 3.80
C VAL A 111 -5.69 -17.24 3.55
N VAL A 112 -5.31 -16.41 4.51
CA VAL A 112 -4.12 -15.55 4.44
C VAL A 112 -3.16 -15.96 5.56
N GLU A 113 -1.87 -16.00 5.28
CA GLU A 113 -0.85 -16.24 6.30
C GLU A 113 -0.74 -15.03 7.24
N ASP A 114 -0.74 -15.28 8.55
CA ASP A 114 -0.50 -14.23 9.57
C ASP A 114 1.00 -13.94 9.66
N LEU A 115 1.47 -13.07 8.78
CA LEU A 115 2.87 -12.63 8.73
C LEU A 115 3.14 -11.58 9.80
N ASN A 116 4.02 -11.89 10.74
CA ASN A 116 4.57 -10.88 11.64
C ASN A 116 5.53 -9.94 10.88
N VAL A 117 4.95 -8.93 10.23
CA VAL A 117 5.68 -7.95 9.41
C VAL A 117 6.75 -7.20 10.20
N PHE A 118 6.56 -7.02 11.51
CA PHE A 118 7.54 -6.36 12.39
C PHE A 118 8.82 -7.18 12.55
N GLY A 119 8.75 -8.50 12.52
CA GLY A 119 9.94 -9.38 12.58
C GLY A 119 10.78 -9.36 11.29
N LEU A 120 10.15 -9.14 10.13
CA LEU A 120 10.81 -9.13 8.83
C LEU A 120 11.56 -7.82 8.51
N THR A 121 11.22 -6.72 9.16
CA THR A 121 11.87 -5.41 8.95
C THR A 121 13.03 -5.13 9.92
N ALA A 122 13.26 -6.03 10.88
CA ALA A 122 14.32 -5.88 11.89
C ALA A 122 15.73 -6.31 11.41
N PHE A 123 15.85 -6.88 10.21
CA PHE A 123 17.11 -7.34 9.62
C PHE A 123 17.35 -6.68 8.25
N GLY A 124 17.54 -5.37 8.27
CA GLY A 124 17.93 -4.58 7.10
C GLY A 124 18.84 -3.44 7.50
#